data_aaf91913704d63e3ef9beb574a2381bd
#
_entry.id   aaf91913704d63e3ef9beb574a2381bd
#
_cell.length_a   1.000
_cell.length_b   1.000
_cell.length_c   1.000
_cell.angle_alpha   90.00
_cell.angle_beta   90.00
_cell.angle_gamma   90.00
#
_symmetry.space_group_name_H-M   'P 1'
#
loop_
_entity.id
_entity.type
_entity.pdbx_description
1 polymer ?
#
loop_
_entity_poly.entity_id
_entity_poly.type
_entity_poly.pdbx_seq_one_letter_code
_entity_poly.pdbx_strand_id
1 'polypeptide(L)'
;MKISFIQPGRNNLKYLKWSYESIRKNQGDHEVEICVADDASSDGTWDWCKQMMDKDPLFKAIRNEGPNRLGHTILYDTLTNEVATNDIAMIYHADMYLCPGALDAIEREIEDKVIVSLTRIEPPLHPDGPEKVLWNGGVEPEEFLEDALLTEIPKLSNKEKITEGIFAPWAFYRKDFQEIGGHDPLYAPQSKEDSDIFNRFQLNGVKFKQVWDGFVYHMTCRGSRRNTNDKAVNIYEDSPEWLAQNLRSTRNFIRKWGHFVKHDSLMKPIIDPKYDIGFIIKNCNSKLLEILEPWCNTLYIDEGNIPSMIDKYITFESANTNY
;
A
#
# COMPACT_ATOMS: atom_id res chain seq x y z
N MET A 1 23.33 3.96 -5.62
CA MET A 1 22.89 3.32 -4.34
C MET A 1 22.56 1.85 -4.55
N LYS A 2 22.39 1.09 -3.42
CA LYS A 2 21.80 -0.25 -3.40
C LYS A 2 20.44 -0.20 -2.76
N ILE A 3 19.42 -0.79 -3.40
CA ILE A 3 18.04 -0.71 -2.97
C ILE A 3 17.28 -2.00 -3.26
N SER A 4 16.35 -2.39 -2.36
CA SER A 4 15.48 -3.56 -2.53
C SER A 4 14.05 -3.10 -2.81
N PHE A 5 13.49 -3.49 -3.95
CA PHE A 5 12.10 -3.26 -4.32
C PHE A 5 11.23 -4.35 -3.70
N ILE A 6 10.18 -3.98 -3.00
CA ILE A 6 9.30 -4.86 -2.23
C ILE A 6 7.96 -4.95 -2.94
N GLN A 7 7.71 -6.09 -3.60
CA GLN A 7 6.58 -6.28 -4.52
C GLN A 7 5.76 -7.54 -4.19
N PRO A 8 4.87 -7.52 -3.21
CA PRO A 8 3.89 -8.58 -3.07
C PRO A 8 2.80 -8.47 -4.14
N GLY A 9 2.27 -9.60 -4.57
CA GLY A 9 1.22 -9.62 -5.57
C GLY A 9 0.45 -10.94 -5.62
N ARG A 10 -0.71 -10.88 -6.29
CA ARG A 10 -1.53 -12.06 -6.58
C ARG A 10 -2.22 -11.88 -7.93
N ASN A 11 -2.07 -12.89 -8.82
CA ASN A 11 -2.73 -12.93 -10.12
C ASN A 11 -2.54 -11.65 -10.95
N ASN A 12 -1.31 -11.16 -11.01
CA ASN A 12 -0.94 -9.94 -11.70
C ASN A 12 0.32 -10.09 -12.56
N LEU A 13 0.55 -11.30 -13.08
CA LEU A 13 1.77 -11.66 -13.83
C LEU A 13 2.13 -10.68 -14.94
N LYS A 14 1.17 -10.22 -15.74
CA LYS A 14 1.46 -9.30 -16.84
C LYS A 14 1.99 -7.94 -16.36
N TYR A 15 1.44 -7.44 -15.26
CA TYR A 15 1.91 -6.19 -14.63
C TYR A 15 3.28 -6.37 -13.99
N LEU A 16 3.48 -7.49 -13.27
CA LEU A 16 4.76 -7.81 -12.65
C LEU A 16 5.89 -7.90 -13.67
N LYS A 17 5.65 -8.51 -14.84
CA LYS A 17 6.61 -8.54 -15.94
C LYS A 17 6.94 -7.14 -16.46
N TRP A 18 5.92 -6.35 -16.71
CA TRP A 18 6.06 -4.97 -17.17
C TRP A 18 6.82 -4.09 -16.17
N SER A 19 6.50 -4.22 -14.88
CA SER A 19 7.23 -3.56 -13.79
C SER A 19 8.69 -3.98 -13.76
N TYR A 20 8.96 -5.29 -13.79
CA TYR A 20 10.31 -5.83 -13.80
C TYR A 20 11.14 -5.28 -14.97
N GLU A 21 10.60 -5.30 -16.17
CA GLU A 21 11.26 -4.79 -17.38
C GLU A 21 11.57 -3.29 -17.24
N SER A 22 10.63 -2.51 -16.70
CA SER A 22 10.84 -1.08 -16.46
C SER A 22 11.94 -0.80 -15.45
N ILE A 23 12.00 -1.58 -14.36
CA ILE A 23 13.04 -1.45 -13.33
C ILE A 23 14.40 -1.74 -13.94
N ARG A 24 14.57 -2.86 -14.63
CA ARG A 24 15.85 -3.23 -15.26
C ARG A 24 16.30 -2.26 -16.34
N LYS A 25 15.34 -1.70 -17.10
CA LYS A 25 15.60 -0.69 -18.13
C LYS A 25 16.06 0.65 -17.55
N ASN A 26 15.46 1.08 -16.44
CA ASN A 26 15.56 2.45 -15.93
C ASN A 26 16.28 2.58 -14.57
N GLN A 27 16.89 1.49 -14.08
CA GLN A 27 17.61 1.51 -12.80
C GLN A 27 18.90 2.36 -12.83
N GLY A 28 19.40 2.77 -14.00
CA GLY A 28 20.65 3.51 -14.13
C GLY A 28 21.86 2.76 -13.55
N ASP A 29 22.73 3.48 -12.85
CA ASP A 29 23.92 2.93 -12.20
C ASP A 29 23.64 2.36 -10.80
N HIS A 30 22.36 2.20 -10.43
CA HIS A 30 21.98 1.66 -9.13
C HIS A 30 21.88 0.14 -9.15
N GLU A 31 22.27 -0.49 -8.04
CA GLU A 31 22.09 -1.93 -7.82
C GLU A 31 20.70 -2.17 -7.23
N VAL A 32 19.81 -2.74 -8.02
CA VAL A 32 18.41 -2.96 -7.63
C VAL A 32 18.14 -4.44 -7.43
N GLU A 33 17.90 -4.81 -6.18
CA GLU A 33 17.33 -6.10 -5.80
C GLU A 33 15.81 -6.05 -5.90
N ILE A 34 15.19 -7.03 -6.56
CA ILE A 34 13.74 -7.13 -6.67
C ILE A 34 13.26 -8.32 -5.83
N CYS A 35 12.46 -8.02 -4.80
CA CYS A 35 11.92 -9.00 -3.87
C CYS A 35 10.41 -9.14 -4.10
N VAL A 36 9.99 -10.32 -4.57
CA VAL A 36 8.59 -10.63 -4.91
C VAL A 36 8.00 -11.62 -3.92
N ALA A 37 6.76 -11.40 -3.51
CA ALA A 37 5.97 -12.41 -2.80
C ALA A 37 4.72 -12.76 -3.63
N ASP A 38 4.64 -14.02 -4.05
CA ASP A 38 3.48 -14.59 -4.72
C ASP A 38 2.46 -15.08 -3.68
N ASP A 39 1.32 -14.39 -3.56
CA ASP A 39 0.26 -14.71 -2.61
C ASP A 39 -0.72 -15.74 -3.17
N ALA A 40 -0.23 -16.96 -3.42
CA ALA A 40 -0.99 -18.09 -3.95
C ALA A 40 -1.67 -17.81 -5.30
N SER A 41 -0.91 -17.28 -6.27
CA SER A 41 -1.42 -17.04 -7.62
C SER A 41 -1.70 -18.31 -8.41
N SER A 42 -2.63 -18.21 -9.34
CA SER A 42 -3.04 -19.27 -10.28
C SER A 42 -2.77 -18.91 -11.76
N ASP A 43 -2.22 -17.75 -12.04
CA ASP A 43 -2.00 -17.19 -13.39
C ASP A 43 -0.60 -17.47 -13.98
N GLY A 44 0.22 -18.32 -13.31
CA GLY A 44 1.58 -18.62 -13.71
C GLY A 44 2.65 -17.68 -13.11
N THR A 45 2.27 -16.78 -12.21
CA THR A 45 3.21 -15.86 -11.53
C THR A 45 4.37 -16.62 -10.89
N TRP A 46 4.10 -17.69 -10.11
CA TRP A 46 5.14 -18.44 -9.44
C TRP A 46 6.12 -19.12 -10.40
N ASP A 47 5.62 -19.70 -11.50
CA ASP A 47 6.50 -20.34 -12.48
C ASP A 47 7.41 -19.33 -13.17
N TRP A 48 6.91 -18.13 -13.43
CA TRP A 48 7.72 -17.04 -13.93
C TRP A 48 8.74 -16.57 -12.87
N CYS A 49 8.36 -16.43 -11.61
CA CYS A 49 9.30 -16.08 -10.53
C CYS A 49 10.47 -17.07 -10.42
N LYS A 50 10.20 -18.38 -10.48
CA LYS A 50 11.25 -19.41 -10.49
C LYS A 50 12.24 -19.22 -11.65
N GLN A 51 11.72 -18.96 -12.86
CA GLN A 51 12.57 -18.69 -14.02
C GLN A 51 13.42 -17.42 -13.87
N MET A 52 12.88 -16.40 -13.21
CA MET A 52 13.61 -15.16 -12.99
C MET A 52 14.69 -15.30 -11.91
N MET A 53 14.46 -16.07 -10.85
CA MET A 53 15.50 -16.40 -9.87
C MET A 53 16.70 -17.14 -10.49
N ASP A 54 16.45 -17.96 -11.54
CA ASP A 54 17.53 -18.65 -12.26
C ASP A 54 18.31 -17.72 -13.20
N LYS A 55 17.70 -16.65 -13.70
CA LYS A 55 18.27 -15.76 -14.74
C LYS A 55 18.86 -14.48 -14.18
N ASP A 56 18.33 -13.98 -13.08
CA ASP A 56 18.67 -12.69 -12.50
C ASP A 56 19.06 -12.87 -11.03
N PRO A 57 20.38 -12.79 -10.70
CA PRO A 57 20.85 -13.01 -9.33
C PRO A 57 20.36 -11.97 -8.32
N LEU A 58 19.83 -10.85 -8.79
CA LEU A 58 19.22 -9.81 -7.95
C LEU A 58 17.68 -9.89 -7.90
N PHE A 59 17.10 -10.97 -8.44
CA PHE A 59 15.67 -11.26 -8.30
C PHE A 59 15.47 -12.36 -7.25
N LYS A 60 14.65 -12.07 -6.26
CA LYS A 60 14.30 -13.00 -5.18
C LYS A 60 12.79 -13.16 -5.11
N ALA A 61 12.32 -14.37 -4.87
CA ALA A 61 10.89 -14.58 -4.71
C ALA A 61 10.59 -15.60 -3.61
N ILE A 62 9.49 -15.37 -2.91
CA ILE A 62 8.87 -16.30 -1.98
C ILE A 62 7.42 -16.54 -2.39
N ARG A 63 6.84 -17.64 -1.90
CA ARG A 63 5.44 -17.98 -2.17
C ARG A 63 4.67 -18.30 -0.91
N ASN A 64 3.46 -17.78 -0.83
CA ASN A 64 2.42 -18.32 0.02
C ASN A 64 1.74 -19.49 -0.72
N GLU A 65 1.83 -20.70 -0.19
CA GLU A 65 1.25 -21.90 -0.81
C GLU A 65 -0.29 -21.92 -0.72
N GLY A 66 -0.90 -20.99 0.03
CA GLY A 66 -2.35 -20.94 0.23
C GLY A 66 -2.86 -22.00 1.23
N PRO A 67 -4.17 -22.27 1.27
CA PRO A 67 -5.21 -21.69 0.42
C PRO A 67 -5.59 -20.24 0.76
N ASN A 68 -5.26 -19.76 1.97
CA ASN A 68 -5.61 -18.43 2.43
C ASN A 68 -4.62 -17.37 1.95
N ARG A 69 -5.13 -16.20 1.60
CA ARG A 69 -4.31 -15.02 1.32
C ARG A 69 -3.66 -14.53 2.62
N LEU A 70 -2.38 -14.16 2.52
CA LEU A 70 -1.68 -13.38 3.56
C LEU A 70 -1.91 -11.87 3.38
N GLY A 71 -1.94 -11.44 2.12
CA GLY A 71 -2.16 -10.04 1.75
C GLY A 71 -0.94 -9.14 1.88
N HIS A 72 -1.11 -7.92 1.42
CA HIS A 72 -0.02 -6.94 1.33
C HIS A 72 0.59 -6.61 2.68
N THR A 73 -0.23 -6.42 3.72
CA THR A 73 0.20 -6.08 5.08
C THR A 73 1.28 -7.04 5.61
N ILE A 74 1.05 -8.34 5.49
CA ILE A 74 1.99 -9.37 5.98
C ILE A 74 3.16 -9.53 5.02
N LEU A 75 2.90 -9.52 3.71
CA LEU A 75 3.93 -9.82 2.72
C LEU A 75 4.92 -8.68 2.51
N TYR A 76 4.54 -7.41 2.71
CA TYR A 76 5.48 -6.30 2.77
C TYR A 76 6.49 -6.50 3.89
N ASP A 77 6.03 -6.89 5.07
CA ASP A 77 6.89 -7.11 6.23
C ASP A 77 7.81 -8.32 6.04
N THR A 78 7.28 -9.44 5.54
CA THR A 78 8.07 -10.62 5.23
C THR A 78 9.17 -10.30 4.22
N LEU A 79 8.83 -9.64 3.11
CA LEU A 79 9.82 -9.25 2.10
C LEU A 79 10.85 -8.28 2.65
N THR A 80 10.43 -7.27 3.41
CA THR A 80 11.32 -6.26 3.96
C THR A 80 12.28 -6.83 5.01
N ASN A 81 11.80 -7.73 5.87
CA ASN A 81 12.58 -8.20 7.01
C ASN A 81 13.39 -9.47 6.69
N GLU A 82 12.86 -10.37 5.86
CA GLU A 82 13.41 -11.71 5.67
C GLU A 82 14.06 -11.94 4.31
N VAL A 83 13.66 -11.18 3.26
CA VAL A 83 14.11 -11.41 1.89
C VAL A 83 15.07 -10.33 1.39
N ALA A 84 14.72 -9.05 1.63
CA ALA A 84 15.53 -7.91 1.23
C ALA A 84 16.87 -7.90 1.98
N THR A 85 17.97 -7.61 1.26
CA THR A 85 19.30 -7.60 1.85
C THR A 85 19.96 -6.23 1.89
N ASN A 86 19.47 -5.26 1.12
CA ASN A 86 19.99 -3.90 1.14
C ASN A 86 19.44 -3.10 2.34
N ASP A 87 20.17 -2.08 2.79
CA ASP A 87 19.76 -1.21 3.89
C ASP A 87 18.56 -0.33 3.52
N ILE A 88 18.44 0.03 2.23
CA ILE A 88 17.33 0.80 1.69
C ILE A 88 16.36 -0.16 1.02
N ALA A 89 15.08 -0.01 1.34
CA ALA A 89 13.99 -0.72 0.69
C ALA A 89 12.96 0.27 0.13
N MET A 90 12.18 -0.16 -0.85
CA MET A 90 11.09 0.63 -1.42
C MET A 90 9.85 -0.24 -1.60
N ILE A 91 8.75 0.16 -0.97
CA ILE A 91 7.43 -0.40 -1.28
C ILE A 91 7.06 0.00 -2.70
N TYR A 92 6.79 -1.00 -3.55
CA TYR A 92 6.57 -0.80 -4.98
C TYR A 92 5.49 -1.74 -5.51
N HIS A 93 4.51 -1.21 -6.24
CA HIS A 93 3.44 -2.04 -6.77
C HIS A 93 3.81 -2.65 -8.12
N ALA A 94 3.25 -3.83 -8.42
CA ALA A 94 3.51 -4.51 -9.69
C ALA A 94 2.93 -3.77 -10.91
N ASP A 95 1.96 -2.88 -10.73
CA ASP A 95 1.35 -2.04 -11.78
C ASP A 95 2.00 -0.66 -11.93
N MET A 96 3.29 -0.55 -11.55
CA MET A 96 4.09 0.66 -11.69
C MET A 96 5.23 0.47 -12.68
N TYR A 97 5.44 1.49 -13.51
CA TYR A 97 6.59 1.66 -14.40
C TYR A 97 7.58 2.64 -13.78
N LEU A 98 8.80 2.22 -13.53
CA LEU A 98 9.86 3.08 -13.03
C LEU A 98 10.34 4.01 -14.17
N CYS A 99 10.22 5.33 -13.98
CA CYS A 99 10.71 6.28 -14.96
C CYS A 99 12.23 6.51 -14.83
N PRO A 100 12.92 6.87 -15.94
CA PRO A 100 14.34 7.22 -15.88
C PRO A 100 14.64 8.34 -14.88
N GLY A 101 15.76 8.24 -14.15
CA GLY A 101 16.17 9.24 -13.14
C GLY A 101 15.44 9.17 -11.80
N ALA A 102 14.45 8.28 -11.66
CA ALA A 102 13.69 8.16 -10.41
C ALA A 102 14.57 7.74 -9.23
N LEU A 103 15.52 6.84 -9.45
CA LEU A 103 16.43 6.39 -8.39
C LEU A 103 17.50 7.43 -8.03
N ASP A 104 17.91 8.27 -8.98
CA ASP A 104 18.79 9.41 -8.70
C ASP A 104 18.11 10.42 -7.76
N ALA A 105 16.81 10.64 -7.96
CA ALA A 105 16.02 11.50 -7.09
C ALA A 105 15.89 10.93 -5.67
N ILE A 106 15.69 9.61 -5.54
CA ILE A 106 15.69 8.94 -4.23
C ILE A 106 17.07 9.04 -3.59
N GLU A 107 18.15 8.69 -4.28
CA GLU A 107 19.52 8.73 -3.72
C GLU A 107 19.91 10.11 -3.20
N ARG A 108 19.46 11.17 -3.86
CA ARG A 108 19.72 12.54 -3.44
C ARG A 108 19.05 12.93 -2.13
N GLU A 109 17.85 12.40 -1.87
CA GLU A 109 16.99 12.86 -0.77
C GLU A 109 16.89 11.88 0.41
N ILE A 110 17.31 10.61 0.20
CA ILE A 110 17.21 9.57 1.23
C ILE A 110 18.27 9.77 2.31
N GLU A 111 17.85 9.85 3.54
CA GLU A 111 18.72 9.96 4.71
C GLU A 111 18.08 9.29 5.93
N ASP A 112 18.80 9.25 7.04
CA ASP A 112 18.31 8.67 8.28
C ASP A 112 17.03 9.37 8.75
N LYS A 113 16.00 8.60 9.13
CA LYS A 113 14.67 9.11 9.51
C LYS A 113 13.98 9.93 8.42
N VAL A 114 14.27 9.67 7.15
CA VAL A 114 13.57 10.26 6.01
C VAL A 114 13.04 9.16 5.09
N ILE A 115 11.77 9.28 4.74
CA ILE A 115 11.13 8.48 3.70
C ILE A 115 10.98 9.33 2.45
N VAL A 116 11.36 8.78 1.30
CA VAL A 116 11.27 9.48 0.01
C VAL A 116 10.24 8.79 -0.87
N SER A 117 9.20 9.53 -1.27
CA SER A 117 8.17 9.07 -2.21
C SER A 117 8.44 9.63 -3.61
N LEU A 118 8.25 8.79 -4.63
CA LEU A 118 8.23 9.22 -6.02
C LEU A 118 6.87 9.81 -6.38
N THR A 119 6.86 10.78 -7.29
CA THR A 119 5.61 11.33 -7.80
C THR A 119 4.98 10.37 -8.80
N ARG A 120 3.70 10.10 -8.60
CA ARG A 120 2.92 9.24 -9.50
C ARG A 120 2.39 10.04 -10.68
N ILE A 121 2.52 9.45 -11.88
CA ILE A 121 1.79 9.84 -13.08
C ILE A 121 0.71 8.77 -13.27
N GLU A 122 -0.56 9.15 -13.29
CA GLU A 122 -1.69 8.22 -13.31
C GLU A 122 -2.67 8.53 -14.43
N PRO A 123 -3.31 7.51 -15.06
CA PRO A 123 -4.45 7.74 -15.92
C PRO A 123 -5.63 8.32 -15.11
N PRO A 124 -6.58 9.03 -15.74
CA PRO A 124 -7.67 9.72 -15.04
C PRO A 124 -8.76 8.75 -14.55
N LEU A 125 -8.38 7.70 -13.80
CA LEU A 125 -9.28 6.73 -13.16
C LEU A 125 -9.71 7.18 -11.76
N HIS A 126 -8.97 8.11 -11.17
CA HIS A 126 -9.27 8.73 -9.88
C HIS A 126 -9.32 10.24 -10.02
N PRO A 127 -10.01 10.94 -9.11
CA PRO A 127 -10.01 12.40 -9.08
C PRO A 127 -8.61 12.98 -9.12
N ASP A 128 -8.47 14.18 -9.69
CA ASP A 128 -7.24 14.94 -9.67
C ASP A 128 -6.87 15.35 -8.23
N GLY A 129 -5.57 15.55 -8.02
CA GLY A 129 -5.02 15.97 -6.74
C GLY A 129 -3.63 16.59 -6.91
N PRO A 130 -3.24 17.52 -6.03
CA PRO A 130 -1.95 18.20 -6.12
C PRO A 130 -0.75 17.29 -5.79
N GLU A 131 -0.98 16.06 -5.31
CA GLU A 131 0.04 15.09 -4.93
C GLU A 131 0.51 14.20 -6.08
N LYS A 132 -0.09 14.32 -7.27
CA LYS A 132 0.19 13.49 -8.42
C LYS A 132 0.04 14.26 -9.73
N VAL A 133 0.33 13.60 -10.83
CA VAL A 133 0.12 14.11 -12.19
C VAL A 133 -0.89 13.22 -12.90
N LEU A 134 -1.98 13.80 -13.41
CA LEU A 134 -2.89 13.08 -14.29
C LEU A 134 -2.40 13.18 -15.73
N TRP A 135 -2.10 12.03 -16.32
CA TRP A 135 -1.73 11.91 -17.72
C TRP A 135 -2.13 10.52 -18.23
N ASN A 136 -2.85 10.46 -19.34
CA ASN A 136 -3.35 9.19 -19.87
C ASN A 136 -2.32 8.54 -20.78
N GLY A 137 -1.52 7.65 -20.24
CA GLY A 137 -0.54 6.82 -20.96
C GLY A 137 -0.99 5.38 -21.19
N GLY A 138 -2.28 5.09 -21.03
CA GLY A 138 -2.84 3.73 -21.10
C GLY A 138 -3.16 3.18 -19.70
N VAL A 139 -4.02 2.18 -19.66
CA VAL A 139 -4.47 1.51 -18.41
C VAL A 139 -4.05 0.04 -18.35
N GLU A 140 -3.40 -0.45 -19.40
CA GLU A 140 -2.87 -1.80 -19.52
C GLU A 140 -1.45 -1.76 -20.10
N PRO A 141 -0.55 -2.72 -19.77
CA PRO A 141 0.82 -2.75 -20.30
C PRO A 141 0.89 -2.71 -21.82
N GLU A 142 -0.05 -3.36 -22.51
CA GLU A 142 -0.11 -3.44 -23.96
C GLU A 142 -0.52 -2.10 -24.63
N GLU A 143 -1.14 -1.22 -23.86
CA GLU A 143 -1.60 0.11 -24.31
C GLU A 143 -0.65 1.23 -23.89
N PHE A 144 0.42 0.89 -23.15
CA PHE A 144 1.30 1.87 -22.53
C PHE A 144 2.08 2.70 -23.55
N LEU A 145 1.91 4.01 -23.46
CA LEU A 145 2.51 4.99 -24.35
C LEU A 145 3.89 5.45 -23.83
N GLU A 146 4.86 4.52 -23.77
CA GLU A 146 6.17 4.76 -23.17
C GLU A 146 6.90 5.96 -23.79
N ASP A 147 7.05 6.01 -25.10
CA ASP A 147 7.78 7.10 -25.80
C ASP A 147 7.14 8.47 -25.56
N ALA A 148 5.82 8.52 -25.50
CA ALA A 148 5.10 9.75 -25.18
C ALA A 148 5.33 10.16 -23.73
N LEU A 149 5.30 9.22 -22.77
CA LEU A 149 5.63 9.49 -21.37
C LEU A 149 7.05 10.05 -21.22
N LEU A 150 8.03 9.41 -21.87
CA LEU A 150 9.43 9.85 -21.81
C LEU A 150 9.63 11.28 -22.35
N THR A 151 8.77 11.70 -23.29
CA THR A 151 8.75 13.08 -23.82
C THR A 151 8.11 14.07 -22.82
N GLU A 152 7.17 13.62 -21.99
CA GLU A 152 6.50 14.46 -21.00
C GLU A 152 7.31 14.64 -19.72
N ILE A 153 8.05 13.62 -19.26
CA ILE A 153 8.81 13.65 -17.98
C ILE A 153 9.66 14.91 -17.84
N PRO A 154 10.48 15.36 -18.84
CA PRO A 154 11.28 16.57 -18.68
C PRO A 154 10.47 17.86 -18.47
N LYS A 155 9.23 17.90 -18.96
CA LYS A 155 8.32 19.04 -18.79
C LYS A 155 7.66 19.07 -17.41
N LEU A 156 7.48 17.91 -16.80
CA LEU A 156 6.88 17.72 -15.48
C LEU A 156 7.91 17.86 -14.35
N SER A 157 9.18 17.61 -14.66
CA SER A 157 10.26 17.55 -13.70
C SER A 157 10.55 18.89 -13.04
N ASN A 158 10.60 18.89 -11.71
CA ASN A 158 11.01 20.04 -10.92
C ASN A 158 11.86 19.59 -9.74
N LYS A 159 13.18 19.61 -9.92
CA LYS A 159 14.17 19.15 -8.95
C LYS A 159 14.17 19.96 -7.63
N GLU A 160 13.77 21.22 -7.69
CA GLU A 160 13.73 22.08 -6.52
C GLU A 160 12.44 21.93 -5.70
N LYS A 161 11.44 21.26 -6.27
CA LYS A 161 10.16 21.04 -5.60
C LYS A 161 10.21 19.77 -4.76
N ILE A 162 10.10 19.93 -3.44
CA ILE A 162 9.91 18.84 -2.47
C ILE A 162 8.63 19.14 -1.69
N THR A 163 7.77 18.13 -1.53
CA THR A 163 6.57 18.21 -0.71
C THR A 163 6.62 17.15 0.39
N GLU A 164 5.83 17.33 1.46
CA GLU A 164 5.84 16.42 2.61
C GLU A 164 4.80 15.29 2.51
N GLY A 165 4.34 14.98 1.30
CA GLY A 165 3.40 13.90 1.06
C GLY A 165 4.05 12.52 1.09
N ILE A 166 3.27 11.51 1.45
CA ILE A 166 3.69 10.12 1.38
C ILE A 166 2.62 9.25 0.75
N PHE A 167 3.01 8.50 -0.28
CA PHE A 167 2.21 7.45 -0.90
C PHE A 167 3.13 6.50 -1.68
N ALA A 168 2.68 5.27 -1.93
CA ALA A 168 3.47 4.33 -2.74
C ALA A 168 3.72 4.87 -4.17
N PRO A 169 4.96 4.71 -4.70
CA PRO A 169 6.07 4.03 -4.08
C PRO A 169 6.86 4.93 -3.13
N TRP A 170 7.37 4.35 -2.07
CA TRP A 170 8.16 5.09 -1.07
C TRP A 170 9.37 4.27 -0.62
N ALA A 171 10.54 4.93 -0.56
CA ALA A 171 11.82 4.37 -0.16
C ALA A 171 12.17 4.78 1.27
N PHE A 172 12.80 3.89 2.02
CA PHE A 172 13.11 4.05 3.43
C PHE A 172 14.31 3.22 3.84
N TYR A 173 14.97 3.60 4.94
CA TYR A 173 15.92 2.70 5.60
C TYR A 173 15.18 1.59 6.34
N ARG A 174 15.55 0.34 6.11
CA ARG A 174 14.92 -0.82 6.75
C ARG A 174 14.95 -0.76 8.28
N LYS A 175 16.01 -0.19 8.86
CA LYS A 175 16.09 0.03 10.31
C LYS A 175 14.94 0.88 10.85
N ASP A 176 14.51 1.94 10.13
CA ASP A 176 13.42 2.81 10.56
C ASP A 176 12.07 2.09 10.51
N PHE A 177 11.89 1.23 9.52
CA PHE A 177 10.72 0.35 9.41
C PHE A 177 10.68 -0.67 10.56
N GLN A 178 11.82 -1.28 10.86
CA GLN A 178 11.96 -2.27 11.94
C GLN A 178 11.76 -1.62 13.32
N GLU A 179 12.22 -0.39 13.52
CA GLU A 179 12.07 0.33 14.78
C GLU A 179 10.61 0.56 15.17
N ILE A 180 9.73 0.80 14.19
CA ILE A 180 8.28 0.94 14.44
C ILE A 180 7.53 -0.38 14.39
N GLY A 181 8.21 -1.51 14.14
CA GLY A 181 7.63 -2.86 14.09
C GLY A 181 6.90 -3.21 12.80
N GLY A 182 7.18 -2.51 11.68
CA GLY A 182 6.56 -2.76 10.38
C GLY A 182 5.07 -2.40 10.31
N HIS A 183 4.32 -3.05 9.42
CA HIS A 183 2.87 -2.87 9.32
C HIS A 183 2.16 -3.57 10.49
N ASP A 184 0.99 -3.04 10.85
CA ASP A 184 0.15 -3.67 11.88
C ASP A 184 -0.71 -4.78 11.24
N PRO A 185 -0.55 -6.06 11.68
CA PRO A 185 -1.34 -7.18 11.15
C PRO A 185 -2.85 -7.03 11.34
N LEU A 186 -3.29 -6.09 12.18
CA LEU A 186 -4.68 -5.71 12.34
C LEU A 186 -5.37 -5.37 11.00
N TYR A 187 -4.61 -4.88 10.03
CA TYR A 187 -5.12 -4.49 8.71
C TYR A 187 -4.99 -5.58 7.64
N ALA A 188 -4.50 -6.76 8.02
CA ALA A 188 -4.41 -7.86 7.06
C ALA A 188 -5.80 -8.29 6.55
N PRO A 189 -5.92 -8.66 5.27
CA PRO A 189 -4.86 -8.75 4.26
C PRO A 189 -4.47 -7.41 3.62
N GLN A 190 -5.28 -6.34 3.76
CA GLN A 190 -5.05 -5.04 3.14
C GLN A 190 -6.05 -3.97 3.60
N SER A 191 -5.79 -2.71 3.20
CA SER A 191 -6.58 -1.50 3.44
C SER A 191 -6.33 -0.88 4.81
N LYS A 192 -5.95 0.42 4.81
CA LYS A 192 -5.55 1.27 5.94
C LYS A 192 -4.17 0.94 6.56
N GLU A 193 -3.51 -0.13 6.15
CA GLU A 193 -2.14 -0.45 6.55
C GLU A 193 -1.17 0.70 6.24
N ASP A 194 -1.25 1.28 5.04
CA ASP A 194 -0.43 2.44 4.64
C ASP A 194 -0.65 3.64 5.56
N SER A 195 -1.93 3.99 5.79
CA SER A 195 -2.26 5.14 6.63
C SER A 195 -1.82 4.95 8.09
N ASP A 196 -1.91 3.71 8.58
CA ASP A 196 -1.47 3.37 9.93
C ASP A 196 0.05 3.47 10.07
N ILE A 197 0.79 2.88 9.13
CA ILE A 197 2.26 2.91 9.19
C ILE A 197 2.80 4.33 9.00
N PHE A 198 2.17 5.15 8.15
CA PHE A 198 2.57 6.55 7.97
C PHE A 198 2.34 7.37 9.24
N ASN A 199 1.23 7.17 9.93
CA ASN A 199 0.99 7.80 11.24
C ASN A 199 2.08 7.40 12.24
N ARG A 200 2.43 6.10 12.32
CA ARG A 200 3.47 5.62 13.25
C ARG A 200 4.86 6.13 12.90
N PHE A 201 5.20 6.22 11.62
CA PHE A 201 6.45 6.87 11.19
C PHE A 201 6.50 8.33 11.62
N GLN A 202 5.42 9.10 11.39
CA GLN A 202 5.36 10.50 11.79
C GLN A 202 5.51 10.69 13.30
N LEU A 203 4.86 9.84 14.11
CA LEU A 203 5.00 9.86 15.57
C LEU A 203 6.42 9.47 16.04
N ASN A 204 7.12 8.65 15.26
CA ASN A 204 8.52 8.28 15.52
C ASN A 204 9.53 9.29 14.97
N GLY A 205 9.08 10.48 14.57
CA GLY A 205 9.92 11.58 14.10
C GLY A 205 10.47 11.42 12.69
N VAL A 206 9.97 10.45 11.91
CA VAL A 206 10.34 10.26 10.51
C VAL A 206 9.72 11.39 9.67
N LYS A 207 10.51 11.97 8.78
CA LYS A 207 10.08 13.00 7.84
C LYS A 207 9.73 12.39 6.49
N PHE A 208 8.81 13.01 5.78
CA PHE A 208 8.42 12.61 4.43
C PHE A 208 8.90 13.62 3.42
N LYS A 209 9.46 13.13 2.31
CA LYS A 209 9.83 13.93 1.15
C LYS A 209 9.25 13.30 -0.10
N GLN A 210 8.36 13.98 -0.78
CA GLN A 210 7.95 13.61 -2.13
C GLN A 210 8.76 14.40 -3.14
N VAL A 211 9.48 13.71 -4.02
CA VAL A 211 10.31 14.31 -5.07
C VAL A 211 9.49 14.51 -6.35
N TRP A 212 9.70 15.65 -7.03
CA TRP A 212 8.97 16.05 -8.24
C TRP A 212 9.84 15.99 -9.50
N ASP A 213 10.96 15.29 -9.44
CA ASP A 213 11.83 14.95 -10.57
C ASP A 213 12.09 13.43 -10.65
N GLY A 214 11.54 12.67 -9.72
CA GLY A 214 11.51 11.22 -9.71
C GLY A 214 10.07 10.72 -9.88
N PHE A 215 9.80 9.98 -10.96
CA PHE A 215 8.44 9.59 -11.33
C PHE A 215 8.28 8.08 -11.46
N VAL A 216 7.03 7.65 -11.26
CA VAL A 216 6.52 6.35 -11.72
C VAL A 216 5.25 6.57 -12.50
N TYR A 217 5.01 5.77 -13.56
CA TYR A 217 3.69 5.65 -14.14
C TYR A 217 2.94 4.53 -13.42
N HIS A 218 1.79 4.83 -12.85
CA HIS A 218 1.00 3.90 -12.05
C HIS A 218 -0.33 3.64 -12.75
N MET A 219 -0.54 2.42 -13.26
CA MET A 219 -1.79 2.06 -13.95
C MET A 219 -3.00 2.04 -13.04
N THR A 220 -2.77 1.99 -11.74
CA THR A 220 -3.76 2.01 -10.65
C THR A 220 -4.85 0.95 -10.76
N CYS A 221 -5.38 0.48 -9.63
CA CYS A 221 -6.50 -0.47 -9.57
C CYS A 221 -6.27 -1.81 -10.31
N ARG A 222 -5.03 -2.27 -10.49
CA ARG A 222 -4.68 -3.53 -11.15
C ARG A 222 -4.39 -4.69 -10.19
N GLY A 223 -4.64 -4.48 -8.91
CA GLY A 223 -4.52 -5.48 -7.86
C GLY A 223 -5.85 -6.05 -7.40
N SER A 224 -5.86 -6.58 -6.18
CA SER A 224 -6.98 -7.27 -5.53
C SER A 224 -8.23 -6.42 -5.31
N ARG A 225 -8.13 -5.10 -5.43
CA ARG A 225 -9.27 -4.19 -5.25
C ARG A 225 -10.41 -4.50 -6.22
N ARG A 226 -10.06 -4.83 -7.46
CA ARG A 226 -11.02 -5.04 -8.56
C ARG A 226 -11.03 -6.46 -9.10
N ASN A 227 -10.41 -7.39 -8.38
CA ASN A 227 -10.40 -8.80 -8.70
C ASN A 227 -11.26 -9.57 -7.70
N THR A 228 -12.18 -10.36 -8.21
CA THR A 228 -12.89 -11.41 -7.47
C THR A 228 -12.58 -12.76 -8.07
N ASN A 229 -12.17 -13.72 -7.26
CA ASN A 229 -11.92 -15.09 -7.70
C ASN A 229 -11.09 -15.18 -9.00
N ASP A 230 -10.02 -14.38 -9.07
CA ASP A 230 -9.08 -14.31 -10.19
C ASP A 230 -9.67 -13.77 -11.51
N LYS A 231 -10.85 -13.17 -11.45
CA LYS A 231 -11.46 -12.48 -12.60
C LYS A 231 -11.53 -11.00 -12.33
N ALA A 232 -11.04 -10.21 -13.29
CA ALA A 232 -11.24 -8.77 -13.26
C ALA A 232 -12.75 -8.46 -13.31
N VAL A 233 -13.22 -7.72 -12.33
CA VAL A 233 -14.53 -7.09 -12.37
C VAL A 233 -14.40 -5.78 -13.19
N ASN A 234 -15.44 -5.01 -13.30
CA ASN A 234 -15.37 -3.69 -13.94
C ASN A 234 -14.27 -2.84 -13.30
N ILE A 235 -13.41 -2.22 -14.12
CA ILE A 235 -12.30 -1.37 -13.65
C ILE A 235 -12.74 -0.14 -12.86
N TYR A 236 -14.03 0.18 -12.89
CA TYR A 236 -14.64 1.31 -12.17
C TYR A 236 -15.37 0.87 -10.89
N GLU A 237 -15.42 -0.42 -10.58
CA GLU A 237 -16.17 -0.94 -9.44
C GLU A 237 -15.26 -1.75 -8.51
N ASP A 238 -15.38 -1.50 -7.22
CA ASP A 238 -14.66 -2.26 -6.20
C ASP A 238 -15.33 -3.62 -5.97
N SER A 239 -14.52 -4.66 -5.74
CA SER A 239 -15.07 -5.98 -5.43
C SER A 239 -15.79 -5.99 -4.07
N PRO A 240 -16.84 -6.81 -3.90
CA PRO A 240 -17.53 -6.95 -2.62
C PRO A 240 -16.59 -7.36 -1.48
N GLU A 241 -15.62 -8.22 -1.74
CA GLU A 241 -14.63 -8.67 -0.78
C GLU A 241 -13.73 -7.52 -0.33
N TRP A 242 -13.29 -6.69 -1.28
CA TRP A 242 -12.49 -5.52 -0.95
C TRP A 242 -13.30 -4.48 -0.15
N LEU A 243 -14.57 -4.25 -0.51
CA LEU A 243 -15.46 -3.33 0.22
C LEU A 243 -15.65 -3.80 1.67
N ALA A 244 -15.92 -5.08 1.90
CA ALA A 244 -16.07 -5.65 3.23
C ALA A 244 -14.79 -5.50 4.06
N GLN A 245 -13.63 -5.81 3.44
CA GLN A 245 -12.33 -5.63 4.08
C GLN A 245 -12.04 -4.16 4.40
N ASN A 246 -12.31 -3.25 3.47
CA ASN A 246 -12.10 -1.82 3.67
C ASN A 246 -12.96 -1.25 4.81
N LEU A 247 -14.21 -1.69 4.93
CA LEU A 247 -15.09 -1.28 6.04
C LEU A 247 -14.57 -1.78 7.39
N ARG A 248 -14.13 -3.04 7.47
CA ARG A 248 -13.52 -3.58 8.68
C ARG A 248 -12.25 -2.85 9.06
N SER A 249 -11.33 -2.65 8.11
CA SER A 249 -10.08 -1.92 8.35
C SER A 249 -10.34 -0.47 8.74
N THR A 250 -11.42 0.14 8.23
CA THR A 250 -11.85 1.48 8.66
C THR A 250 -12.27 1.49 10.14
N ARG A 251 -13.07 0.50 10.59
CA ARG A 251 -13.43 0.38 12.01
C ARG A 251 -12.18 0.17 12.88
N ASN A 252 -11.26 -0.69 12.47
CA ASN A 252 -10.01 -0.94 13.17
C ASN A 252 -9.14 0.32 13.26
N PHE A 253 -9.09 1.11 12.19
CA PHE A 253 -8.38 2.38 12.20
C PHE A 253 -8.98 3.37 13.20
N ILE A 254 -10.31 3.49 13.24
CA ILE A 254 -11.01 4.35 14.20
C ILE A 254 -10.76 3.87 15.64
N ARG A 255 -10.86 2.55 15.90
CA ARG A 255 -10.54 1.99 17.24
C ARG A 255 -9.13 2.34 17.69
N LYS A 256 -8.16 2.26 16.79
CA LYS A 256 -6.76 2.56 17.09
C LYS A 256 -6.49 4.05 17.24
N TRP A 257 -6.96 4.86 16.31
CA TRP A 257 -6.60 6.27 16.19
C TRP A 257 -7.64 7.26 16.71
N GLY A 258 -8.90 6.86 16.86
CA GLY A 258 -10.01 7.73 17.32
C GLY A 258 -10.57 8.63 16.22
N HIS A 259 -10.14 8.46 14.97
CA HIS A 259 -10.61 9.25 13.82
C HIS A 259 -10.52 8.44 12.52
N PHE A 260 -11.19 8.90 11.47
CA PHE A 260 -10.96 8.38 10.12
C PHE A 260 -9.55 8.71 9.64
N VAL A 261 -9.07 7.99 8.61
CA VAL A 261 -7.86 8.40 7.90
C VAL A 261 -7.96 9.85 7.47
N LYS A 262 -6.95 10.63 7.83
CA LYS A 262 -6.83 12.04 7.47
C LYS A 262 -5.46 12.33 6.90
N HIS A 263 -5.42 13.16 5.90
CA HIS A 263 -4.19 13.71 5.31
C HIS A 263 -4.50 15.11 4.77
N ASP A 264 -3.47 15.90 4.55
CA ASP A 264 -3.60 17.17 3.83
C ASP A 264 -3.75 16.92 2.31
N SER A 265 -3.83 17.98 1.53
CA SER A 265 -3.98 17.91 0.08
C SER A 265 -2.79 17.26 -0.64
N LEU A 266 -1.64 17.18 0.01
CA LEU A 266 -0.41 16.57 -0.49
C LEU A 266 -0.14 15.17 0.09
N MET A 267 -1.13 14.57 0.75
CA MET A 267 -1.06 13.25 1.36
C MET A 267 -0.15 13.14 2.60
N LYS A 268 0.18 14.25 3.26
CA LYS A 268 0.84 14.21 4.57
C LYS A 268 -0.17 13.78 5.63
N PRO A 269 0.14 12.79 6.49
CA PRO A 269 -0.77 12.35 7.53
C PRO A 269 -1.15 13.45 8.53
N ILE A 270 -2.43 13.46 8.93
CA ILE A 270 -2.94 14.31 10.02
C ILE A 270 -3.43 13.39 11.13
N ILE A 271 -2.82 13.50 12.30
CA ILE A 271 -3.13 12.68 13.46
C ILE A 271 -3.85 13.56 14.49
N ASP A 272 -5.14 13.32 14.65
CA ASP A 272 -5.94 14.00 15.68
C ASP A 272 -5.75 13.31 17.04
N PRO A 273 -5.97 14.03 18.14
CA PRO A 273 -6.02 13.42 19.47
C PRO A 273 -7.14 12.36 19.57
N LYS A 274 -6.83 11.21 20.15
CA LYS A 274 -7.82 10.21 20.51
C LYS A 274 -8.42 10.58 21.87
N TYR A 275 -9.75 10.70 21.93
CA TYR A 275 -10.49 10.99 23.15
C TYR A 275 -11.01 9.70 23.79
N ASP A 276 -11.05 9.66 25.13
CA ASP A 276 -11.73 8.63 25.88
C ASP A 276 -13.24 8.93 25.88
N ILE A 277 -14.00 8.20 25.06
CA ILE A 277 -15.42 8.41 24.84
C ILE A 277 -16.18 7.17 25.33
N GLY A 278 -17.29 7.40 26.02
CA GLY A 278 -18.26 6.37 26.38
C GLY A 278 -19.63 6.66 25.77
N PHE A 279 -20.31 5.61 25.30
CA PHE A 279 -21.71 5.72 24.84
C PHE A 279 -22.65 4.90 25.74
N ILE A 280 -23.86 5.42 25.93
CA ILE A 280 -24.99 4.71 26.50
C ILE A 280 -26.03 4.56 25.40
N ILE A 281 -26.29 3.33 24.96
CA ILE A 281 -27.20 3.04 23.85
C ILE A 281 -28.46 2.39 24.37
N LYS A 282 -29.59 3.02 24.07
CA LYS A 282 -30.95 2.46 24.26
C LYS A 282 -31.46 1.90 22.94
N ASN A 283 -32.16 0.76 22.98
CA ASN A 283 -32.67 0.10 21.77
C ASN A 283 -31.61 -0.17 20.70
N CYS A 284 -30.50 -0.79 21.10
CA CYS A 284 -29.40 -1.10 20.23
C CYS A 284 -29.76 -2.15 19.18
N ASN A 285 -29.18 -2.02 17.99
CA ASN A 285 -29.17 -3.05 16.95
C ASN A 285 -27.76 -3.23 16.38
N SER A 286 -27.53 -4.31 15.63
CA SER A 286 -26.20 -4.63 15.10
C SER A 286 -25.59 -3.51 14.25
N LYS A 287 -26.41 -2.81 13.46
CA LYS A 287 -25.94 -1.69 12.63
C LYS A 287 -25.49 -0.49 13.48
N LEU A 288 -26.20 -0.23 14.57
CA LEU A 288 -25.85 0.86 15.49
C LEU A 288 -24.53 0.53 16.24
N LEU A 289 -24.33 -0.74 16.64
CA LEU A 289 -23.07 -1.21 17.20
C LEU A 289 -21.91 -1.00 16.23
N GLU A 290 -22.07 -1.44 15.00
CA GLU A 290 -21.05 -1.31 13.95
C GLU A 290 -20.61 0.14 13.69
N ILE A 291 -21.55 1.10 13.86
CA ILE A 291 -21.29 2.53 13.68
C ILE A 291 -20.63 3.15 14.91
N LEU A 292 -21.07 2.82 16.12
CA LEU A 292 -20.70 3.54 17.35
C LEU A 292 -19.53 2.89 18.11
N GLU A 293 -19.48 1.56 18.16
CA GLU A 293 -18.45 0.85 18.93
C GLU A 293 -17.01 1.28 18.57
N PRO A 294 -16.62 1.46 17.30
CA PRO A 294 -15.25 1.84 16.97
C PRO A 294 -14.80 3.20 17.54
N TRP A 295 -15.73 4.06 17.91
CA TRP A 295 -15.46 5.42 18.39
C TRP A 295 -15.32 5.54 19.90
N CYS A 296 -15.53 4.47 20.65
CA CYS A 296 -15.57 4.56 22.12
C CYS A 296 -14.69 3.51 22.80
N ASN A 297 -14.24 3.83 23.99
CA ASN A 297 -13.52 2.89 24.85
C ASN A 297 -14.50 2.09 25.71
N THR A 298 -15.70 2.60 25.94
CA THR A 298 -16.72 1.98 26.79
C THR A 298 -18.11 2.13 26.17
N LEU A 299 -18.83 1.02 26.09
CA LEU A 299 -20.19 0.98 25.56
C LEU A 299 -21.14 0.34 26.58
N TYR A 300 -22.14 1.09 27.05
CA TYR A 300 -23.23 0.59 27.88
C TYR A 300 -24.47 0.38 27.01
N ILE A 301 -24.97 -0.84 27.00
CA ILE A 301 -26.16 -1.22 26.23
C ILE A 301 -27.27 -1.61 27.20
N ASP A 302 -28.47 -1.04 27.01
CA ASP A 302 -29.65 -1.29 27.85
C ASP A 302 -30.05 -2.78 27.82
N GLU A 303 -30.49 -3.31 28.97
CA GLU A 303 -30.81 -4.74 29.18
C GLU A 303 -31.95 -5.28 28.30
N GLY A 304 -32.72 -4.40 27.69
CA GLY A 304 -33.76 -4.78 26.69
C GLY A 304 -33.22 -5.33 25.37
N ASN A 305 -31.88 -5.36 25.21
CA ASN A 305 -31.26 -5.80 23.98
C ASN A 305 -30.84 -7.27 24.05
N ILE A 306 -30.98 -7.92 22.92
CA ILE A 306 -30.79 -9.36 22.76
C ILE A 306 -29.31 -9.72 22.97
N PRO A 307 -28.92 -10.38 24.07
CA PRO A 307 -27.53 -10.77 24.32
C PRO A 307 -26.88 -11.50 23.13
N SER A 308 -27.65 -12.33 22.42
CA SER A 308 -27.18 -13.08 21.24
C SER A 308 -26.76 -12.18 20.06
N MET A 309 -27.28 -10.95 19.95
CA MET A 309 -26.86 -10.00 18.92
C MET A 309 -25.50 -9.39 19.27
N ILE A 310 -25.29 -9.06 20.55
CA ILE A 310 -24.03 -8.50 21.04
C ILE A 310 -22.93 -9.57 20.92
N ASP A 311 -23.21 -10.80 21.34
CA ASP A 311 -22.27 -11.92 21.23
C ASP A 311 -21.86 -12.21 19.78
N LYS A 312 -22.83 -12.15 18.84
CA LYS A 312 -22.54 -12.29 17.40
C LYS A 312 -21.66 -11.16 16.88
N TYR A 313 -21.93 -9.93 17.28
CA TYR A 313 -21.12 -8.78 16.89
C TYR A 313 -19.68 -8.91 17.44
N ILE A 314 -19.52 -9.20 18.72
CA ILE A 314 -18.20 -9.40 19.36
C ILE A 314 -17.46 -10.55 18.67
N THR A 315 -18.13 -11.69 18.44
CA THR A 315 -17.52 -12.84 17.77
C THR A 315 -17.07 -12.48 16.35
N PHE A 316 -17.88 -11.75 15.58
CA PHE A 316 -17.55 -11.32 14.23
C PHE A 316 -16.35 -10.37 14.22
N GLU A 317 -16.35 -9.35 15.06
CA GLU A 317 -15.25 -8.38 15.13
C GLU A 317 -13.97 -9.01 15.69
N SER A 318 -14.03 -9.82 16.76
CA SER A 318 -12.86 -10.47 17.35
C SER A 318 -12.27 -11.57 16.47
N ALA A 319 -13.07 -12.28 15.68
CA ALA A 319 -12.57 -13.27 14.73
C ALA A 319 -11.74 -12.64 13.59
N ASN A 320 -11.93 -11.35 13.37
CA ASN A 320 -11.29 -10.59 12.28
C ASN A 320 -10.34 -9.50 12.78
N THR A 321 -10.16 -9.39 14.07
CA THR A 321 -9.26 -8.43 14.72
C THR A 321 -8.48 -9.18 15.79
N ASN A 322 -7.20 -8.94 15.91
CA ASN A 322 -6.38 -9.47 17.01
C ASN A 322 -6.53 -8.61 18.30
N TYR A 323 -7.75 -8.10 18.55
CA TYR A 323 -8.08 -7.39 19.79
C TYR A 323 -8.61 -8.34 20.86
#